data_6875914e56f042180af9fadc0b24d949
#
_entry.id   6875914e56f042180af9fadc0b24d949
#
_cell.length_a   1.000
_cell.length_b   1.000
_cell.length_c   1.000
_cell.angle_alpha   90.00
_cell.angle_beta   90.00
_cell.angle_gamma   90.00
#
_symmetry.space_group_name_H-M   'P 1'
#
loop_
_entity.id
_entity.type
_entity.pdbx_description
1 polymer ?
#
loop_
_entity_poly.entity_id
_entity_poly.type
_entity_poly.pdbx_seq_one_letter_code
_entity_poly.pdbx_strand_id
1 'polypeptide(L)'
;FVPFLQSCGVLIHGENENALRLMGPARRDDIKCVYIDPPFNTGDDGFLYKDNYQHSSWCCLMSERLNVVRDLMGSSSCLLI
;
A
#
# COMPACT_ATOMS: atom_id res chain seq x y z
N PHE A 1 -0.35 6.28 15.69
CA PHE A 1 -0.60 4.84 15.73
C PHE A 1 -1.35 4.47 17.01
N VAL A 2 -2.48 3.86 16.88
CA VAL A 2 -3.31 3.43 18.02
C VAL A 2 -3.10 1.94 18.25
N PRO A 3 -2.80 1.52 19.49
CA PRO A 3 -2.63 0.09 19.78
C PRO A 3 -3.89 -0.70 19.44
N PHE A 4 -3.69 -1.88 18.87
CA PHE A 4 -4.73 -2.70 18.30
C PHE A 4 -5.55 -3.48 19.35
N LEU A 5 -5.09 -3.57 20.56
CA LEU A 5 -5.52 -4.57 21.55
C LEU A 5 -6.99 -4.52 21.92
N GLN A 6 -7.65 -3.37 21.79
CA GLN A 6 -9.05 -3.24 22.20
C GLN A 6 -9.90 -2.54 21.16
N SER A 7 -9.41 -2.43 19.94
CA SER A 7 -10.14 -1.78 18.86
C SER A 7 -10.42 -2.76 17.73
N CYS A 8 -11.46 -2.45 16.94
CA CYS A 8 -11.81 -3.23 15.78
C CYS A 8 -10.89 -2.95 14.57
N GLY A 9 -10.00 -1.98 14.71
CA GLY A 9 -9.12 -1.62 13.61
C GLY A 9 -8.06 -0.61 14.00
N VAL A 10 -7.16 -0.34 13.06
CA VAL A 10 -6.08 0.61 13.21
C VAL A 10 -6.10 1.57 12.02
N LEU A 11 -5.98 2.86 12.30
CA LEU A 11 -5.75 3.88 11.28
C LEU A 11 -4.34 4.44 11.46
N ILE A 12 -3.55 4.37 10.41
CA ILE A 12 -2.20 4.93 10.41
C ILE A 12 -2.19 6.13 9.47
N HIS A 13 -1.89 7.30 10.01
CA HIS A 13 -1.80 8.52 9.23
C HIS A 13 -0.35 8.80 8.86
N GLY A 14 -0.05 8.84 7.58
CA GLY A 14 1.30 9.05 7.08
C GLY A 14 1.42 8.68 5.62
N GLU A 15 2.63 8.72 5.10
CA GLU A 15 2.91 8.24 3.77
C GLU A 15 2.73 6.70 3.75
N ASN A 16 1.97 6.19 2.80
CA ASN A 16 1.51 4.80 2.85
C ASN A 16 2.63 3.77 2.71
N GLU A 17 3.65 4.03 1.92
CA GLU A 17 4.78 3.10 1.81
C GLU A 17 5.51 2.96 3.15
N ASN A 18 5.75 4.07 3.83
CA ASN A 18 6.39 4.05 5.13
C ASN A 18 5.54 3.31 6.16
N ALA A 19 4.23 3.55 6.16
CA ALA A 19 3.31 2.86 7.05
C ALA A 19 3.30 1.34 6.80
N LEU A 20 3.27 0.93 5.54
CA LEU A 20 3.30 -0.48 5.16
C LEU A 20 4.59 -1.15 5.60
N ARG A 21 5.73 -0.48 5.43
CA ARG A 21 7.02 -1.03 5.85
C ARG A 21 7.11 -1.19 7.37
N LEU A 22 6.51 -0.27 8.11
CA LEU A 22 6.46 -0.39 9.57
C LEU A 22 5.57 -1.55 10.03
N MET A 23 4.50 -1.83 9.29
CA MET A 23 3.60 -2.93 9.60
C MET A 23 4.21 -4.30 9.27
N GLY A 24 5.08 -4.36 8.28
CA GLY A 24 5.57 -5.60 7.71
C GLY A 24 6.07 -6.62 8.73
N PRO A 25 7.02 -6.27 9.61
CA PRO A 25 7.56 -7.24 10.58
C PRO A 25 6.50 -7.81 11.52
N ALA A 26 5.48 -7.02 11.88
CA ALA A 26 4.46 -7.44 12.83
C ALA A 26 3.31 -8.21 12.16
N ARG A 27 3.11 -8.03 10.86
CA ARG A 27 1.93 -8.53 10.14
C ARG A 27 2.29 -9.40 8.93
N ARG A 28 3.49 -9.90 8.87
CA ARG A 28 3.94 -10.73 7.75
C ARG A 28 3.04 -11.95 7.62
N ASP A 29 2.57 -12.20 6.40
CA ASP A 29 1.68 -13.32 6.05
C ASP A 29 0.35 -13.35 6.83
N ASP A 30 -0.02 -12.24 7.47
CA ASP A 30 -1.18 -12.17 8.34
C ASP A 30 -2.41 -11.55 7.66
N ILE A 31 -2.21 -10.79 6.60
CA ILE A 31 -3.29 -10.06 5.94
C ILE A 31 -3.95 -10.93 4.88
N LYS A 32 -5.26 -11.07 4.95
CA LYS A 32 -6.03 -11.92 4.04
C LYS A 32 -6.61 -11.15 2.87
N CYS A 33 -6.86 -9.88 3.03
CA CYS A 33 -7.42 -9.06 1.95
C CYS A 33 -6.81 -7.67 1.99
N VAL A 34 -6.37 -7.19 0.84
CA VAL A 34 -5.87 -5.83 0.68
C VAL A 34 -6.71 -5.15 -0.40
N TYR A 35 -7.22 -3.97 -0.09
CA TYR A 35 -7.93 -3.12 -1.05
C TYR A 35 -7.13 -1.84 -1.24
N ILE A 36 -6.82 -1.51 -2.49
CA ILE A 36 -6.10 -0.29 -2.83
C ILE A 36 -6.84 0.51 -3.89
N ASP A 37 -6.67 1.81 -3.83
CA ASP A 37 -7.22 2.75 -4.81
C ASP A 37 -6.09 3.72 -5.21
N PRO A 38 -5.13 3.27 -6.03
CA PRO A 38 -4.00 4.10 -6.44
C PRO A 38 -4.39 5.06 -7.55
N PRO A 39 -3.55 6.04 -7.87
CA PRO A 39 -3.71 6.79 -9.10
C PRO A 39 -3.59 5.83 -10.28
N PHE A 40 -4.50 5.95 -11.26
CA PHE A 40 -4.56 5.02 -12.39
C PHE A 40 -3.86 5.52 -13.65
N ASN A 41 -3.04 6.55 -13.50
CA ASN A 41 -2.20 7.09 -14.58
C ASN A 41 -3.02 7.61 -15.78
N THR A 42 -4.18 8.17 -15.49
CA THR A 42 -5.08 8.69 -16.53
C THR A 42 -4.82 10.14 -16.88
N GLY A 43 -4.05 10.84 -16.07
CA GLY A 43 -3.86 12.29 -16.16
C GLY A 43 -4.90 13.10 -15.40
N ASP A 44 -5.99 12.47 -14.97
CA ASP A 44 -7.11 13.14 -14.28
C ASP A 44 -7.13 12.86 -12.76
N ASP A 45 -6.21 12.07 -12.26
CA ASP A 45 -6.21 11.65 -10.86
C ASP A 45 -5.58 12.66 -9.90
N GLY A 46 -5.10 13.80 -10.42
CA GLY A 46 -4.50 14.85 -9.59
C GLY A 46 -3.15 14.51 -8.98
N PHE A 47 -2.60 13.36 -9.32
CA PHE A 47 -1.32 12.94 -8.79
C PHE A 47 -0.18 13.63 -9.54
N LEU A 48 0.80 14.16 -8.78
CA LEU A 48 1.97 14.80 -9.35
C LEU A 48 3.13 13.80 -9.43
N TYR A 49 3.57 13.54 -10.65
CA TYR A 49 4.72 12.68 -10.89
C TYR A 49 6.00 13.49 -10.92
N LYS A 50 7.09 12.89 -10.48
CA LYS A 50 8.42 13.48 -10.64
C LYS A 50 8.77 13.54 -12.11
N ASP A 51 9.26 14.68 -12.55
CA ASP A 51 9.71 14.90 -13.92
C ASP A 51 8.57 14.66 -14.94
N ASN A 52 8.96 14.51 -16.20
CA ASN A 52 8.02 14.21 -17.28
C ASN A 52 7.90 12.70 -17.56
N TYR A 53 8.35 11.86 -16.64
CA TYR A 53 8.36 10.40 -16.80
C TYR A 53 7.17 9.76 -16.10
N GLN A 54 5.98 10.15 -16.50
CA GLN A 54 4.74 9.70 -15.86
C GLN A 54 4.64 8.18 -15.77
N HIS A 55 4.92 7.46 -16.85
CA HIS A 55 4.81 6.01 -16.86
C HIS A 55 5.81 5.34 -15.93
N SER A 56 7.08 5.71 -16.00
CA SER A 56 8.08 5.10 -15.15
C SER A 56 7.89 5.45 -13.69
N SER A 57 7.50 6.68 -13.39
CA SER A 57 7.19 7.10 -12.02
C SER A 57 5.99 6.34 -11.46
N TRP A 58 4.95 6.15 -12.26
CA TRP A 58 3.78 5.39 -11.86
C TRP A 58 4.12 3.92 -11.62
N CYS A 59 4.88 3.31 -12.53
CA CYS A 59 5.32 1.92 -12.37
C CYS A 59 6.18 1.73 -11.12
N CYS A 60 7.06 2.68 -10.84
CA CYS A 60 7.89 2.64 -9.64
C CYS A 60 7.03 2.73 -8.38
N LEU A 61 6.11 3.66 -8.34
CA LEU A 61 5.18 3.85 -7.24
C LEU A 61 4.40 2.57 -6.94
N MET A 62 3.85 1.96 -7.97
CA MET A 62 3.06 0.73 -7.83
C MET A 62 3.93 -0.45 -7.42
N SER A 63 5.08 -0.61 -8.06
CA SER A 63 5.98 -1.73 -7.81
C SER A 63 6.48 -1.75 -6.37
N GLU A 64 6.89 -0.61 -5.86
CA GLU A 64 7.39 -0.50 -4.49
C GLU A 64 6.31 -0.90 -3.48
N ARG A 65 5.10 -0.40 -3.66
CA ARG A 65 4.00 -0.66 -2.74
C ARG A 65 3.48 -2.09 -2.83
N LEU A 66 3.36 -2.61 -4.05
CA LEU A 66 2.91 -3.99 -4.25
C LEU A 66 3.91 -5.01 -3.68
N ASN A 67 5.19 -4.72 -3.75
CA ASN A 67 6.21 -5.59 -3.15
C ASN A 67 6.07 -5.67 -1.63
N VAL A 68 5.81 -4.54 -0.98
CA VAL A 68 5.59 -4.52 0.46
C VAL A 68 4.29 -5.23 0.83
N VAL A 69 3.23 -4.95 0.09
CA VAL A 69 1.92 -5.59 0.30
C VAL A 69 2.01 -7.10 0.15
N ARG A 70 2.75 -7.57 -0.83
CA ARG A 70 2.93 -9.03 -1.03
C ARG A 70 3.49 -9.72 0.21
N ASP A 71 4.43 -9.08 0.90
CA ASP A 71 5.02 -9.64 2.11
C ASP A 71 4.02 -9.68 3.28
N LEU A 72 3.01 -8.81 3.27
CA LEU A 72 1.95 -8.81 4.27
C LEU A 72 0.89 -9.88 4.02
N MET A 73 0.72 -10.29 2.79
CA MET A 73 -0.36 -11.19 2.37
C MET A 73 0.01 -12.64 2.59
N GLY A 74 -0.93 -13.41 3.10
CA GLY A 74 -0.78 -14.86 3.23
C GLY A 74 -1.08 -15.58 1.92
N SER A 75 -0.89 -16.91 1.92
CA SER A 75 -1.04 -17.74 0.73
C SER A 75 -2.48 -17.83 0.21
N SER A 76 -3.47 -17.58 1.08
CA SER A 76 -4.89 -17.62 0.72
C SER A 76 -5.52 -16.24 0.71
N SER A 77 -4.73 -15.23 0.41
CA SER A 77 -5.15 -13.82 0.43
C SER A 77 -5.51 -13.32 -0.97
N CYS A 78 -6.19 -12.19 -1.01
CA CYS A 78 -6.54 -11.53 -2.28
C CYS A 78 -6.21 -10.04 -2.23
N LEU A 79 -5.92 -9.49 -3.40
CA LEU A 79 -5.69 -8.08 -3.61
C LEU A 79 -6.77 -7.53 -4.53
N LEU A 80 -7.42 -6.46 -4.12
CA LEU A 80 -8.43 -5.74 -4.91
C LEU A 80 -7.90 -4.36 -5.28
N ILE A 81 -8.05 -4.01 -6.52
CA ILE A 81 -7.63 -2.71 -7.04
C ILE A 81 -8.81 -1.96 -7.64
#